data_56170c84367bc42e43287fc2bc835c86
#
_entry.id   56170c84367bc42e43287fc2bc835c86
#
_cell.length_a   1.000
_cell.length_b   1.000
_cell.length_c   1.000
_cell.angle_alpha   90.00
_cell.angle_beta   90.00
_cell.angle_gamma   90.00
#
_symmetry.space_group_name_H-M   'P 1'
#
loop_
_entity.id
_entity.type
_entity.pdbx_description
1 polymer ?
#
loop_
_entity_poly.entity_id
_entity_poly.type
_entity_poly.pdbx_seq_one_letter_code
_entity_poly.pdbx_strand_id
1 'polypeptide(L)'
;MPGRQHIAGLGLLLAVGLPAAAHNGPPFPIIVDRRVGPCVISLWTHPDVGTGTFWIMVDAPPGGAIPKDLHFEIGVQPVSGRLPEKRYAARLDKMRGQVQYYVEVPFDAQELWRVHLLLDSSAGHSETAATVEVTPSGLGRWDLLWYAAPFAAIGFLWFRGLLRRRKRDRAAPRLIHL
;
A
#
# COMPACT_ATOMS: atom_id res chain seq x y z
N MET A 1 -7.91 -51.85 -3.65
CA MET A 1 -8.40 -50.45 -3.70
C MET A 1 -7.39 -49.51 -3.05
N PRO A 2 -6.49 -48.87 -3.78
CA PRO A 2 -5.59 -47.86 -3.27
C PRO A 2 -5.84 -46.52 -4.04
N GLY A 3 -6.70 -45.68 -3.53
CA GLY A 3 -7.05 -44.45 -4.24
C GLY A 3 -7.45 -43.27 -3.35
N ARG A 4 -7.50 -43.42 -2.03
CA ARG A 4 -8.10 -42.37 -1.15
C ARG A 4 -7.12 -41.53 -0.31
N GLN A 5 -5.82 -41.86 -0.34
CA GLN A 5 -4.84 -41.18 0.55
C GLN A 5 -4.12 -40.00 -0.06
N HIS A 6 -4.23 -39.71 -1.37
CA HIS A 6 -3.51 -38.60 -2.03
C HIS A 6 -4.29 -37.27 -2.06
N ILE A 7 -5.58 -37.27 -1.73
CA ILE A 7 -6.41 -36.06 -1.74
C ILE A 7 -6.30 -35.29 -0.43
N ALA A 8 -5.98 -35.93 0.69
CA ALA A 8 -5.84 -35.29 1.99
C ALA A 8 -4.60 -34.40 2.11
N GLY A 9 -3.54 -34.66 1.33
CA GLY A 9 -2.31 -33.88 1.36
C GLY A 9 -2.39 -32.54 0.64
N LEU A 10 -3.28 -32.41 -0.34
CA LEU A 10 -3.41 -31.17 -1.13
C LEU A 10 -4.25 -30.12 -0.40
N GLY A 11 -5.16 -30.54 0.47
CA GLY A 11 -6.01 -29.62 1.24
C GLY A 11 -5.28 -28.89 2.38
N LEU A 12 -4.18 -29.43 2.89
CA LEU A 12 -3.43 -28.86 4.01
C LEU A 12 -2.47 -27.74 3.56
N LEU A 13 -2.05 -27.73 2.30
CA LEU A 13 -1.17 -26.70 1.75
C LEU A 13 -1.89 -25.36 1.46
N LEU A 14 -3.22 -25.37 1.36
CA LEU A 14 -4.04 -24.18 1.12
C LEU A 14 -4.45 -23.44 2.41
N ALA A 15 -4.20 -24.01 3.58
CA ALA A 15 -4.63 -23.44 4.85
C ALA A 15 -3.60 -22.54 5.54
N VAL A 16 -2.39 -22.40 5.00
CA VAL A 16 -1.39 -21.45 5.52
C VAL A 16 -1.57 -20.12 4.78
N GLY A 17 -2.70 -19.47 5.03
CA GLY A 17 -2.88 -18.07 4.71
C GLY A 17 -1.98 -17.24 5.62
N LEU A 18 -0.73 -17.01 5.21
CA LEU A 18 0.10 -15.98 5.83
C LEU A 18 -0.60 -14.65 5.61
N PRO A 19 -0.73 -13.80 6.64
CA PRO A 19 -1.20 -12.44 6.44
C PRO A 19 -0.25 -11.76 5.46
N ALA A 20 -0.73 -11.53 4.24
CA ALA A 20 -0.01 -10.71 3.26
C ALA A 20 -0.11 -9.26 3.73
N ALA A 21 0.80 -8.86 4.60
CA ALA A 21 1.03 -7.46 4.94
C ALA A 21 1.84 -6.83 3.81
N ALA A 22 1.25 -6.68 2.65
CA ALA A 22 1.83 -5.97 1.51
C ALA A 22 1.00 -4.72 1.27
N HIS A 23 1.43 -3.60 1.81
CA HIS A 23 0.81 -2.32 1.54
C HIS A 23 1.63 -1.55 0.48
N ASN A 24 1.49 -1.96 -0.78
CA ASN A 24 1.68 -1.10 -1.95
C ASN A 24 0.30 -0.74 -2.53
N GLY A 25 -0.65 -0.42 -1.65
CA GLY A 25 -1.96 0.06 -2.06
C GLY A 25 -1.91 1.48 -2.62
N PRO A 26 -2.92 1.91 -3.39
CA PRO A 26 -3.02 3.32 -3.79
C PRO A 26 -3.18 4.21 -2.55
N PRO A 27 -2.78 5.50 -2.64
CA PRO A 27 -3.05 6.47 -1.59
C PRO A 27 -4.53 6.47 -1.20
N PHE A 28 -4.83 6.64 0.08
CA PHE A 28 -6.20 6.71 0.58
C PHE A 28 -6.45 8.00 1.35
N PRO A 29 -7.69 8.51 1.35
CA PRO A 29 -8.03 9.75 2.03
C PRO A 29 -8.17 9.55 3.53
N ILE A 30 -7.64 10.47 4.33
CA ILE A 30 -7.83 10.56 5.78
C ILE A 30 -8.64 11.79 6.17
N ILE A 31 -8.74 12.78 5.30
CA ILE A 31 -9.66 13.91 5.38
C ILE A 31 -10.28 14.07 3.99
N VAL A 32 -11.60 14.26 3.92
CA VAL A 32 -12.32 14.46 2.66
C VAL A 32 -13.19 15.72 2.77
N ASP A 33 -13.06 16.61 1.79
CA ASP A 33 -13.88 17.81 1.56
C ASP A 33 -14.14 18.62 2.85
N ARG A 34 -13.13 18.72 3.71
CA ARG A 34 -13.25 19.46 4.97
C ARG A 34 -12.91 20.92 4.76
N ARG A 35 -13.76 21.82 5.26
CA ARG A 35 -13.44 23.24 5.27
C ARG A 35 -12.38 23.53 6.32
N VAL A 36 -11.25 24.09 5.87
CA VAL A 36 -10.12 24.52 6.72
C VAL A 36 -9.77 25.94 6.29
N GLY A 37 -10.09 26.91 7.14
CA GLY A 37 -9.94 28.33 6.83
C GLY A 37 -10.68 28.75 5.55
N PRO A 38 -9.97 29.35 4.59
CA PRO A 38 -10.55 29.84 3.34
C PRO A 38 -10.72 28.74 2.26
N CYS A 39 -10.34 27.50 2.53
CA CYS A 39 -10.30 26.42 1.54
C CYS A 39 -11.14 25.22 1.93
N VAL A 40 -11.45 24.39 0.94
CA VAL A 40 -11.92 23.01 1.13
C VAL A 40 -10.75 22.08 0.85
N ILE A 41 -10.47 21.15 1.76
CA ILE A 41 -9.25 20.35 1.73
C ILE A 41 -9.59 18.88 1.81
N SER A 42 -8.93 18.08 0.96
CA SER A 42 -8.86 16.64 1.07
C SER A 42 -7.39 16.23 1.26
N LEU A 43 -7.13 15.44 2.31
CA LEU A 43 -5.80 14.95 2.64
C LEU A 43 -5.72 13.46 2.36
N TRP A 44 -4.86 13.10 1.44
CA TRP A 44 -4.56 11.72 1.05
C TRP A 44 -3.19 11.32 1.57
N THR A 45 -3.02 10.05 1.87
CA THR A 45 -1.75 9.56 2.39
C THR A 45 -1.42 8.15 1.93
N HIS A 46 -0.14 7.86 1.93
CA HIS A 46 0.45 6.53 1.81
C HIS A 46 1.46 6.39 2.96
N PRO A 47 0.99 5.93 4.16
CA PRO A 47 1.75 6.00 5.40
C PRO A 47 2.58 4.74 5.62
N ASP A 48 3.77 4.67 5.04
CA ASP A 48 4.70 3.55 5.23
C ASP A 48 5.77 3.87 6.26
N VAL A 49 6.19 2.85 7.02
CA VAL A 49 7.41 2.93 7.84
C VAL A 49 8.60 3.22 6.92
N GLY A 50 9.44 4.14 7.33
CA GLY A 50 10.51 4.73 6.52
C GLY A 50 10.08 6.06 5.95
N THR A 51 9.31 6.10 4.89
CA THR A 51 8.83 7.36 4.28
C THR A 51 7.38 7.25 3.90
N GLY A 52 6.52 7.94 4.65
CA GLY A 52 5.14 8.16 4.28
C GLY A 52 4.98 9.42 3.45
N THR A 53 3.98 9.45 2.60
CA THR A 53 3.68 10.58 1.73
C THR A 53 2.29 11.12 1.98
N PHE A 54 2.14 12.45 1.85
CA PHE A 54 0.86 13.13 1.97
C PHE A 54 0.64 14.03 0.76
N TRP A 55 -0.59 14.03 0.26
CA TRP A 55 -1.08 14.91 -0.78
C TRP A 55 -2.25 15.73 -0.24
N ILE A 56 -2.11 17.05 -0.28
CA ILE A 56 -3.11 18.01 0.18
C ILE A 56 -3.75 18.58 -1.08
N MET A 57 -4.98 18.16 -1.37
CA MET A 57 -5.78 18.69 -2.45
C MET A 57 -6.54 19.89 -1.93
N VAL A 58 -6.51 21.00 -2.68
CA VAL A 58 -7.11 22.27 -2.28
C VAL A 58 -8.12 22.73 -3.31
N ASP A 59 -9.35 22.89 -2.86
CA ASP A 59 -10.46 23.39 -3.65
C ASP A 59 -10.99 24.71 -3.10
N ALA A 60 -11.57 25.50 -3.99
CA ALA A 60 -12.25 26.72 -3.59
C ALA A 60 -13.56 26.40 -2.85
N PRO A 61 -13.91 27.12 -1.80
CA PRO A 61 -15.24 27.02 -1.21
C PRO A 61 -16.30 27.53 -2.18
N PRO A 62 -17.56 27.11 -2.05
CA PRO A 62 -18.65 27.62 -2.89
C PRO A 62 -18.70 29.15 -2.93
N GLY A 63 -18.62 29.73 -4.14
CA GLY A 63 -18.61 31.17 -4.36
C GLY A 63 -17.31 31.88 -3.98
N GLY A 64 -16.24 31.16 -3.62
CA GLY A 64 -14.94 31.68 -3.26
C GLY A 64 -13.86 31.41 -4.31
N ALA A 65 -12.64 31.79 -3.98
CA ALA A 65 -11.45 31.50 -4.76
C ALA A 65 -10.34 30.95 -3.83
N ILE A 66 -9.44 30.17 -4.38
CA ILE A 66 -8.26 29.69 -3.65
C ILE A 66 -7.29 30.86 -3.47
N PRO A 67 -6.89 31.20 -2.22
CA PRO A 67 -5.85 32.20 -1.97
C PRO A 67 -4.52 31.75 -2.61
N LYS A 68 -3.69 32.75 -3.00
CA LYS A 68 -2.39 32.45 -3.63
C LYS A 68 -1.25 32.26 -2.63
N ASP A 69 -1.46 32.63 -1.38
CA ASP A 69 -0.49 32.70 -0.29
C ASP A 69 -0.68 31.57 0.74
N LEU A 70 -1.04 30.38 0.27
CA LEU A 70 -1.24 29.23 1.15
C LEU A 70 0.10 28.59 1.51
N HIS A 71 0.31 28.36 2.80
CA HIS A 71 1.41 27.61 3.35
C HIS A 71 0.86 26.45 4.17
N PHE A 72 1.22 25.24 3.78
CA PHE A 72 0.80 24.01 4.48
C PHE A 72 1.96 23.37 5.20
N GLU A 73 1.68 22.88 6.40
CA GLU A 73 2.56 21.99 7.15
C GLU A 73 1.79 20.75 7.60
N ILE A 74 2.47 19.62 7.64
CA ILE A 74 2.00 18.39 8.28
C ILE A 74 2.78 18.17 9.57
N GLY A 75 2.09 18.24 10.69
CA GLY A 75 2.58 17.82 11.99
C GLY A 75 2.26 16.35 12.22
N VAL A 76 3.22 15.56 12.69
CA VAL A 76 3.00 14.16 13.03
C VAL A 76 3.51 13.84 14.41
N GLN A 77 2.73 13.07 15.16
CA GLN A 77 3.07 12.60 16.49
C GLN A 77 2.50 11.19 16.71
N PRO A 78 3.29 10.24 17.26
CA PRO A 78 2.72 8.96 17.68
C PRO A 78 1.64 9.18 18.75
N VAL A 79 0.51 8.49 18.61
CA VAL A 79 -0.59 8.59 19.61
C VAL A 79 -0.12 8.11 20.99
N SER A 80 0.86 7.20 21.04
CA SER A 80 1.52 6.75 22.27
C SER A 80 2.26 7.87 23.02
N GLY A 81 2.54 9.01 22.37
CA GLY A 81 3.26 10.13 22.96
C GLY A 81 4.77 9.90 23.17
N ARG A 82 5.33 8.80 22.64
CA ARG A 82 6.76 8.46 22.80
C ARG A 82 7.71 9.47 22.16
N LEU A 83 7.23 10.22 21.15
CA LEU A 83 7.99 11.27 20.47
C LEU A 83 7.21 12.58 20.48
N PRO A 84 7.89 13.73 20.49
CA PRO A 84 7.26 15.03 20.30
C PRO A 84 6.75 15.16 18.86
N GLU A 85 5.78 16.06 18.66
CA GLU A 85 5.31 16.44 17.33
C GLU A 85 6.45 17.01 16.49
N LYS A 86 6.56 16.55 15.24
CA LYS A 86 7.44 17.12 14.23
C LYS A 86 6.62 17.64 13.07
N ARG A 87 7.01 18.80 12.53
CA ARG A 87 6.33 19.48 11.43
C ARG A 87 7.17 19.46 10.18
N TYR A 88 6.51 19.30 9.05
CA TYR A 88 7.11 19.21 7.73
C TYR A 88 6.35 20.13 6.76
N ALA A 89 7.06 21.06 6.12
CA ALA A 89 6.47 21.99 5.18
C ALA A 89 6.13 21.28 3.86
N ALA A 90 4.91 21.46 3.40
CA ALA A 90 4.46 20.92 2.13
C ALA A 90 4.90 21.82 0.97
N ARG A 91 5.19 21.21 -0.18
CA ARG A 91 5.60 21.87 -1.40
C ARG A 91 4.46 21.87 -2.40
N LEU A 92 4.27 22.99 -3.10
CA LEU A 92 3.29 23.06 -4.19
C LEU A 92 3.71 22.10 -5.32
N ASP A 93 2.82 21.18 -5.64
CA ASP A 93 2.95 20.25 -6.76
C ASP A 93 1.93 20.66 -7.84
N LYS A 94 2.44 21.02 -9.03
CA LYS A 94 1.60 21.47 -10.15
C LYS A 94 1.14 20.28 -10.97
N MET A 95 0.09 19.63 -10.54
CA MET A 95 -0.63 18.71 -11.42
C MET A 95 -1.62 19.44 -12.33
N ARG A 96 -1.90 18.85 -13.50
CA ARG A 96 -2.75 19.46 -14.54
C ARG A 96 -4.12 19.89 -13.99
N GLY A 97 -4.27 21.20 -13.74
CA GLY A 97 -5.56 21.82 -13.43
C GLY A 97 -6.03 21.76 -11.98
N GLN A 98 -5.25 21.16 -11.05
CA GLN A 98 -5.59 21.08 -9.64
C GLN A 98 -4.47 21.65 -8.77
N VAL A 99 -4.83 22.37 -7.71
CA VAL A 99 -3.87 22.85 -6.72
C VAL A 99 -3.62 21.74 -5.71
N GLN A 100 -2.41 21.20 -5.72
CA GLN A 100 -1.99 20.11 -4.86
C GLN A 100 -0.69 20.48 -4.17
N TYR A 101 -0.58 20.11 -2.89
CA TYR A 101 0.67 20.17 -2.14
C TYR A 101 1.10 18.78 -1.76
N TYR A 102 2.41 18.58 -1.66
CA TYR A 102 3.03 17.30 -1.41
C TYR A 102 4.05 17.42 -0.28
N VAL A 103 4.10 16.41 0.58
CA VAL A 103 5.11 16.33 1.64
C VAL A 103 5.46 14.88 1.95
N GLU A 104 6.74 14.65 2.22
CA GLU A 104 7.27 13.37 2.72
C GLU A 104 7.55 13.48 4.21
N VAL A 105 7.14 12.45 4.94
CA VAL A 105 7.25 12.38 6.39
C VAL A 105 7.91 11.05 6.78
N PRO A 106 9.00 11.08 7.53
CA PRO A 106 9.62 9.85 8.03
C PRO A 106 8.84 9.28 9.22
N PHE A 107 8.42 8.02 9.10
CA PHE A 107 7.82 7.23 10.17
C PHE A 107 8.81 6.16 10.62
N ASP A 108 9.10 6.11 11.91
CA ASP A 108 10.12 5.20 12.48
C ASP A 108 9.54 3.86 12.96
N ALA A 109 8.22 3.78 13.16
CA ALA A 109 7.57 2.57 13.63
C ALA A 109 6.13 2.42 13.12
N GLN A 110 5.70 1.18 13.04
CA GLN A 110 4.32 0.80 12.77
C GLN A 110 3.48 1.03 14.04
N GLU A 111 2.72 2.10 14.05
CA GLU A 111 1.78 2.44 15.12
C GLU A 111 0.75 3.46 14.63
N LEU A 112 -0.18 3.83 15.50
CA LEU A 112 -1.15 4.88 15.23
C LEU A 112 -0.51 6.25 15.43
N TRP A 113 -0.58 7.09 14.40
CA TRP A 113 -0.05 8.45 14.40
C TRP A 113 -1.16 9.48 14.29
N ARG A 114 -1.04 10.55 15.06
CA ARG A 114 -1.84 11.76 14.89
C ARG A 114 -1.19 12.62 13.83
N VAL A 115 -2.00 13.06 12.87
CA VAL A 115 -1.60 13.94 11.78
C VAL A 115 -2.32 15.25 11.94
N HIS A 116 -1.59 16.34 12.09
CA HIS A 116 -2.11 17.71 12.12
C HIS A 116 -1.83 18.35 10.77
N LEU A 117 -2.87 18.82 10.09
CA LEU A 117 -2.74 19.68 8.93
C LEU A 117 -2.87 21.13 9.39
N LEU A 118 -1.81 21.91 9.19
CA LEU A 118 -1.75 23.32 9.51
C LEU A 118 -1.78 24.11 8.21
N LEU A 119 -2.59 25.15 8.18
CA LEU A 119 -2.74 26.08 7.06
C LEU A 119 -2.51 27.50 7.55
N ASP A 120 -1.51 28.15 7.01
CA ASP A 120 -1.26 29.58 7.17
C ASP A 120 -1.54 30.34 5.87
N SER A 121 -2.22 31.46 5.97
CA SER A 121 -2.53 32.35 4.85
C SER A 121 -2.76 33.78 5.34
N SER A 122 -2.93 34.71 4.43
CA SER A 122 -3.35 36.10 4.77
C SER A 122 -4.70 36.16 5.48
N ALA A 123 -5.55 35.13 5.35
CA ALA A 123 -6.81 35.00 6.08
C ALA A 123 -6.66 34.50 7.52
N GLY A 124 -5.45 34.16 7.95
CA GLY A 124 -5.12 33.67 9.29
C GLY A 124 -4.65 32.23 9.31
N HIS A 125 -4.51 31.70 10.54
CA HIS A 125 -4.13 30.32 10.83
C HIS A 125 -5.35 29.42 10.98
N SER A 126 -5.28 28.21 10.45
CA SER A 126 -6.31 27.19 10.59
C SER A 126 -5.67 25.82 10.69
N GLU A 127 -6.26 24.93 11.47
CA GLU A 127 -5.75 23.58 11.64
C GLU A 127 -6.87 22.53 11.65
N THR A 128 -6.51 21.31 11.31
CA THR A 128 -7.37 20.14 11.46
C THR A 128 -6.51 18.92 11.74
N ALA A 129 -7.10 17.89 12.35
CA ALA A 129 -6.37 16.68 12.70
C ALA A 129 -7.11 15.43 12.21
N ALA A 130 -6.32 14.41 11.94
CA ALA A 130 -6.75 13.04 11.70
C ALA A 130 -5.79 12.05 12.36
N THR A 131 -6.14 10.78 12.35
CA THR A 131 -5.21 9.71 12.76
C THR A 131 -5.01 8.74 11.60
N VAL A 132 -3.82 8.18 11.52
CA VAL A 132 -3.48 7.19 10.51
C VAL A 132 -2.65 6.07 11.15
N GLU A 133 -2.94 4.84 10.75
CA GLU A 133 -2.10 3.71 11.11
C GLU A 133 -0.99 3.59 10.07
N VAL A 134 0.26 3.66 10.54
CA VAL A 134 1.44 3.49 9.70
C VAL A 134 1.71 2.01 9.56
N THR A 135 1.84 1.55 8.33
CA THR A 135 2.04 0.14 7.98
C THR A 135 3.49 -0.14 7.58
N PRO A 136 4.01 -1.37 7.79
CA PRO A 136 5.34 -1.70 7.31
C PRO A 136 5.38 -1.60 5.80
N SER A 137 6.49 -1.11 5.26
CA SER A 137 6.75 -1.11 3.83
C SER A 137 6.67 -2.55 3.31
N GLY A 138 5.92 -2.77 2.23
CA GLY A 138 5.88 -4.06 1.56
C GLY A 138 7.25 -4.45 0.99
N LEU A 139 7.45 -5.75 0.73
CA LEU A 139 8.69 -6.27 0.13
C LEU A 139 8.87 -5.84 -1.34
N GLY A 140 7.95 -5.03 -1.87
CA GLY A 140 7.96 -4.51 -3.24
C GLY A 140 7.96 -5.64 -4.27
N ARG A 141 8.90 -5.60 -5.24
CA ARG A 141 9.00 -6.62 -6.30
C ARG A 141 9.24 -8.05 -5.80
N TRP A 142 9.70 -8.22 -4.55
CA TRP A 142 9.93 -9.53 -3.96
C TRP A 142 8.63 -10.23 -3.59
N ASP A 143 7.55 -9.49 -3.35
CA ASP A 143 6.22 -10.05 -3.11
C ASP A 143 5.76 -10.90 -4.29
N LEU A 144 6.13 -10.50 -5.52
CA LEU A 144 5.80 -11.23 -6.73
C LEU A 144 6.36 -12.67 -6.72
N LEU A 145 7.52 -12.89 -6.10
CA LEU A 145 8.11 -14.24 -5.97
C LEU A 145 7.26 -15.14 -5.11
N TRP A 146 6.69 -14.62 -4.01
CA TRP A 146 5.79 -15.38 -3.15
C TRP A 146 4.51 -15.78 -3.87
N TYR A 147 3.95 -14.85 -4.66
CA TYR A 147 2.79 -15.16 -5.50
C TYR A 147 3.12 -16.12 -6.63
N ALA A 148 4.31 -16.06 -7.22
CA ALA A 148 4.74 -16.96 -8.30
C ALA A 148 5.13 -18.36 -7.81
N ALA A 149 5.57 -18.51 -6.56
CA ALA A 149 6.07 -19.77 -6.01
C ALA A 149 5.09 -20.96 -6.16
N PRO A 150 3.78 -20.88 -5.83
CA PRO A 150 2.86 -21.98 -6.00
C PRO A 150 2.68 -22.39 -7.46
N PHE A 151 2.67 -21.41 -8.38
CA PHE A 151 2.58 -21.71 -9.82
C PHE A 151 3.84 -22.39 -10.34
N ALA A 152 5.01 -21.95 -9.89
CA ALA A 152 6.28 -22.59 -10.21
C ALA A 152 6.34 -24.03 -9.69
N ALA A 153 5.86 -24.28 -8.47
CA ALA A 153 5.79 -25.61 -7.89
C ALA A 153 4.85 -26.55 -8.69
N ILE A 154 3.66 -26.07 -9.05
CA ILE A 154 2.71 -26.82 -9.87
C ILE A 154 3.32 -27.12 -11.25
N GLY A 155 3.90 -26.12 -11.90
CA GLY A 155 4.58 -26.28 -13.19
C GLY A 155 5.71 -27.30 -13.14
N PHE A 156 6.52 -27.26 -12.09
CA PHE A 156 7.61 -28.21 -11.87
C PHE A 156 7.09 -29.65 -11.69
N LEU A 157 6.05 -29.85 -10.88
CA LEU A 157 5.44 -31.17 -10.67
C LEU A 157 4.85 -31.72 -11.98
N TRP A 158 4.18 -30.87 -12.74
CA TRP A 158 3.62 -31.24 -14.04
C TRP A 158 4.71 -31.63 -15.06
N PHE A 159 5.77 -30.80 -15.16
CA PHE A 159 6.92 -31.07 -16.01
C PHE A 159 7.62 -32.37 -15.62
N ARG A 160 7.82 -32.62 -14.33
CA ARG A 160 8.37 -33.90 -13.83
C ARG A 160 7.48 -35.08 -14.19
N GLY A 161 6.16 -34.92 -14.14
CA GLY A 161 5.19 -35.91 -14.57
C GLY A 161 5.31 -36.27 -16.06
N LEU A 162 5.44 -35.26 -16.90
CA LEU A 162 5.64 -35.44 -18.35
C LEU A 162 6.95 -36.19 -18.66
N LEU A 163 8.04 -35.85 -17.98
CA LEU A 163 9.32 -36.50 -18.17
C LEU A 163 9.26 -38.02 -17.76
N ARG A 164 8.54 -38.32 -16.69
CA ARG A 164 8.31 -39.71 -16.27
C ARG A 164 7.48 -40.50 -17.27
N ARG A 165 6.43 -39.93 -17.85
CA ARG A 165 5.62 -40.53 -18.90
C ARG A 165 6.46 -40.83 -20.14
N ARG A 166 7.24 -39.88 -20.63
CA ARG A 166 8.13 -40.06 -21.81
C ARG A 166 9.16 -41.17 -21.60
N LYS A 167 9.68 -41.38 -20.36
CA LYS A 167 10.58 -42.49 -20.07
C LYS A 167 9.89 -43.81 -20.11
N ARG A 168 8.65 -43.93 -19.61
CA ARG A 168 7.84 -45.16 -19.66
C ARG A 168 7.49 -45.54 -21.09
N ASP A 169 7.08 -44.61 -21.91
CA ASP A 169 6.71 -44.86 -23.32
C ASP A 169 7.91 -45.33 -24.16
N ARG A 170 9.12 -44.89 -23.81
CA ARG A 170 10.37 -45.38 -24.45
C ARG A 170 10.81 -46.75 -23.96
N ALA A 171 10.39 -47.15 -22.78
CA ALA A 171 10.72 -48.47 -22.20
C ALA A 171 9.72 -49.58 -22.56
N ALA A 172 8.58 -49.23 -23.17
CA ALA A 172 7.61 -50.20 -23.64
C ALA A 172 8.19 -50.98 -24.83
N PRO A 173 8.32 -52.34 -24.76
CA PRO A 173 8.80 -53.16 -25.86
C PRO A 173 7.83 -53.04 -27.05
N ARG A 174 8.35 -52.73 -28.25
CA ARG A 174 7.59 -52.84 -29.50
C ARG A 174 7.26 -54.33 -29.70
N LEU A 175 6.03 -54.69 -29.40
CA LEU A 175 5.52 -55.96 -29.82
C LEU A 175 5.50 -55.96 -31.36
N ILE A 176 6.46 -56.66 -31.97
CA ILE A 176 6.48 -56.95 -33.39
C ILE A 176 5.37 -57.96 -33.62
N HIS A 177 4.27 -57.56 -34.23
CA HIS A 177 3.28 -58.48 -34.75
C HIS A 177 3.90 -59.13 -36.01
N LEU A 178 4.21 -60.45 -35.85
CA LEU A 178 4.49 -61.38 -36.93
C LEU A 178 3.15 -61.87 -37.50
#